data_55cc3dee0717430470c161c6f90cd7b3
#
_entry.id   55cc3dee0717430470c161c6f90cd7b3
#
_cell.length_a   1.000
_cell.length_b   1.000
_cell.length_c   1.000
_cell.angle_alpha   90.00
_cell.angle_beta   90.00
_cell.angle_gamma   90.00
#
_symmetry.space_group_name_H-M   'P 1'
#
loop_
_entity.id
_entity.type
_entity.pdbx_description
1 polymer ?
#
loop_
_entity_poly.entity_id
_entity_poly.type
_entity_poly.pdbx_seq_one_letter_code
_entity_poly.pdbx_strand_id
1 'polypeptide(L)'
;MHRSDHIRAIKSVGNSATTPRDLVSDDDVRLMLYLLAESVACRMRELASKCTVVEVAVRDTELHWYCRQKKLAVPTCSSAEIAGVAFDLFRRSYPWTLPVRSIGVRGADLVDATIGIQTSLFDNDRRRSAWEQIDVAVDRLRQRYGYMSVRRAITMSDPALGCINPKDDHTVHPIGYFAG
;
A
#
# COMPACT_ATOMS: atom_id res chain seq x y z
N MET A 1 -37.29 18.91 5.76
CA MET A 1 -36.00 19.08 6.43
C MET A 1 -35.04 18.00 5.85
N HIS A 2 -34.34 18.32 4.76
CA HIS A 2 -33.45 17.37 4.07
C HIS A 2 -32.15 17.20 4.88
N ARG A 3 -31.94 16.02 5.43
CA ARG A 3 -30.67 15.59 5.94
C ARG A 3 -29.75 15.39 4.71
N SER A 4 -28.85 16.31 4.45
CA SER A 4 -27.77 16.12 3.48
C SER A 4 -26.81 15.09 4.07
N ASP A 5 -26.88 13.87 3.56
CA ASP A 5 -25.87 12.85 3.81
C ASP A 5 -24.53 13.33 3.23
N HIS A 6 -23.71 13.93 4.07
CA HIS A 6 -22.33 14.18 3.74
C HIS A 6 -21.61 12.83 3.67
N ILE A 7 -21.59 12.22 2.48
CA ILE A 7 -20.67 11.10 2.19
C ILE A 7 -19.28 11.65 2.44
N ARG A 8 -18.66 11.26 3.56
CA ARG A 8 -17.28 11.64 3.86
C ARG A 8 -16.39 11.06 2.78
N ALA A 9 -15.76 11.93 2.00
CA ALA A 9 -14.78 11.52 1.01
C ALA A 9 -13.68 10.66 1.67
N ILE A 10 -13.37 9.53 1.05
CA ILE A 10 -12.29 8.65 1.51
C ILE A 10 -10.97 9.43 1.38
N LYS A 11 -10.26 9.64 2.49
CA LYS A 11 -9.02 10.43 2.52
C LYS A 11 -7.75 9.59 2.40
N SER A 12 -7.85 8.31 2.71
CA SER A 12 -6.70 7.39 2.67
C SER A 12 -7.13 5.94 2.48
N VAL A 13 -6.25 5.15 1.91
CA VAL A 13 -6.35 3.69 1.81
C VAL A 13 -5.09 3.09 2.40
N GLY A 14 -5.23 2.19 3.36
CA GLY A 14 -4.09 1.52 3.99
C GLY A 14 -4.34 0.04 4.20
N ASN A 15 -3.27 -0.70 4.37
CA ASN A 15 -3.28 -2.08 4.78
C ASN A 15 -2.08 -2.38 5.68
N SER A 16 -2.25 -3.28 6.63
CA SER A 16 -1.19 -3.71 7.54
C SER A 16 -1.34 -5.20 7.83
N ALA A 17 -0.24 -5.85 8.15
CA ALA A 17 -0.23 -7.24 8.54
C ALA A 17 0.68 -7.47 9.74
N THR A 18 0.24 -8.32 10.65
CA THR A 18 1.12 -8.99 11.61
C THR A 18 1.68 -10.22 10.90
N THR A 19 2.99 -10.32 10.85
CA THR A 19 3.65 -11.36 10.06
C THR A 19 3.67 -12.70 10.81
N PRO A 20 3.62 -13.84 10.11
CA PRO A 20 3.64 -15.18 10.73
C PRO A 20 4.95 -15.48 11.46
N ARG A 21 6.02 -14.80 11.09
CA ARG A 21 7.30 -14.74 11.79
C ARG A 21 7.79 -13.31 11.84
N ASP A 22 8.62 -12.97 12.79
CA ASP A 22 9.23 -11.65 12.86
C ASP A 22 10.14 -11.41 11.65
N LEU A 23 10.11 -10.18 11.13
CA LEU A 23 10.97 -9.77 10.03
C LEU A 23 12.32 -9.35 10.61
N VAL A 24 13.39 -9.90 10.06
CA VAL A 24 14.76 -9.72 10.59
C VAL A 24 15.72 -9.12 9.55
N SER A 25 15.24 -8.87 8.33
CA SER A 25 16.06 -8.36 7.24
C SER A 25 15.32 -7.33 6.38
N ASP A 26 16.09 -6.51 5.67
CA ASP A 26 15.55 -5.57 4.67
C ASP A 26 14.76 -6.31 3.57
N ASP A 27 15.16 -7.53 3.21
CA ASP A 27 14.48 -8.32 2.18
C ASP A 27 13.11 -8.81 2.66
N ASP A 28 12.99 -9.22 3.92
CA ASP A 28 11.70 -9.57 4.53
C ASP A 28 10.74 -8.38 4.49
N VAL A 29 11.22 -7.22 4.95
CA VAL A 29 10.46 -5.99 4.98
C VAL A 29 10.05 -5.56 3.56
N ARG A 30 10.97 -5.64 2.63
CA ARG A 30 10.72 -5.31 1.23
C ARG A 30 9.64 -6.20 0.62
N LEU A 31 9.70 -7.52 0.87
CA LEU A 31 8.68 -8.46 0.43
C LEU A 31 7.30 -8.07 0.96
N MET A 32 7.19 -7.83 2.27
CA MET A 32 5.92 -7.47 2.90
C MET A 32 5.38 -6.13 2.38
N LEU A 33 6.24 -5.14 2.21
CA LEU A 33 5.84 -3.84 1.65
C LEU A 33 5.29 -3.96 0.23
N TYR A 34 5.87 -4.82 -0.62
CA TYR A 34 5.33 -5.09 -1.95
C TYR A 34 3.95 -5.74 -1.90
N LEU A 35 3.75 -6.76 -1.03
CA LEU A 35 2.45 -7.40 -0.85
C LEU A 35 1.38 -6.41 -0.41
N LEU A 36 1.66 -5.62 0.61
CA LEU A 36 0.72 -4.64 1.15
C LEU A 36 0.44 -3.50 0.15
N ALA A 37 1.48 -3.01 -0.54
CA ALA A 37 1.33 -1.96 -1.54
C ALA A 37 0.47 -2.40 -2.73
N GLU A 38 0.53 -3.67 -3.15
CA GLU A 38 -0.36 -4.19 -4.19
C GLU A 38 -1.83 -4.13 -3.78
N SER A 39 -2.15 -4.51 -2.53
CA SER A 39 -3.51 -4.42 -2.00
C SER A 39 -4.00 -2.96 -1.92
N VAL A 40 -3.17 -2.06 -1.39
CA VAL A 40 -3.49 -0.63 -1.27
C VAL A 40 -3.70 0.01 -2.65
N ALA A 41 -2.78 -0.25 -3.58
CA ALA A 41 -2.84 0.28 -4.94
C ALA A 41 -4.07 -0.21 -5.72
N CYS A 42 -4.40 -1.50 -5.62
CA CYS A 42 -5.60 -2.09 -6.22
C CYS A 42 -6.86 -1.37 -5.73
N ARG A 43 -7.00 -1.19 -4.40
CA ARG A 43 -8.16 -0.49 -3.81
C ARG A 43 -8.22 0.98 -4.22
N MET A 44 -7.08 1.67 -4.35
CA MET A 44 -7.07 3.04 -4.87
C MET A 44 -7.54 3.11 -6.33
N ARG A 45 -7.14 2.14 -7.17
CA ARG A 45 -7.62 2.06 -8.57
C ARG A 45 -9.12 1.75 -8.63
N GLU A 46 -9.64 0.87 -7.78
CA GLU A 46 -11.09 0.59 -7.64
C GLU A 46 -11.87 1.86 -7.26
N LEU A 47 -11.25 2.76 -6.49
CA LEU A 47 -11.81 4.06 -6.10
C LEU A 47 -11.52 5.19 -7.10
N ALA A 48 -10.96 4.88 -8.27
CA ALA A 48 -10.49 5.87 -9.25
C ALA A 48 -9.64 7.00 -8.61
N SER A 49 -8.76 6.65 -7.68
CA SER A 49 -7.99 7.61 -6.87
C SER A 49 -6.49 7.34 -6.93
N LYS A 50 -5.70 8.39 -6.73
CA LYS A 50 -4.23 8.35 -6.57
C LYS A 50 -3.86 8.98 -5.23
N CYS A 51 -2.81 8.49 -4.57
CA CYS A 51 -2.31 9.11 -3.34
C CYS A 51 -1.22 10.15 -3.64
N THR A 52 -1.18 11.21 -2.85
CA THR A 52 -0.10 12.21 -2.86
C THR A 52 0.86 12.03 -1.69
N VAL A 53 0.51 11.19 -0.72
CA VAL A 53 1.34 10.87 0.43
C VAL A 53 1.42 9.35 0.59
N VAL A 54 2.63 8.84 0.81
CA VAL A 54 2.85 7.44 1.20
C VAL A 54 3.34 7.43 2.64
N GLU A 55 2.72 6.58 3.45
CA GLU A 55 3.06 6.34 4.84
C GLU A 55 3.47 4.88 5.03
N VAL A 56 4.50 4.65 5.83
CA VAL A 56 4.87 3.34 6.35
C VAL A 56 4.75 3.36 7.88
N ALA A 57 4.14 2.32 8.42
CA ALA A 57 4.03 2.09 9.86
C ALA A 57 4.67 0.74 10.19
N VAL A 58 5.45 0.70 11.26
CA VAL A 58 6.18 -0.48 11.71
C VAL A 58 5.95 -0.66 13.20
N ARG A 59 5.77 -1.89 13.63
CA ARG A 59 5.72 -2.26 15.05
C ARG A 59 6.74 -3.35 15.31
N ASP A 60 7.61 -3.12 16.27
CA ASP A 60 8.63 -4.10 16.66
C ASP A 60 8.09 -5.19 17.61
N THR A 61 8.96 -6.09 18.04
CA THR A 61 8.64 -7.20 18.96
C THR A 61 8.30 -6.74 20.37
N GLU A 62 8.75 -5.56 20.80
CA GLU A 62 8.39 -4.91 22.07
C GLU A 62 7.16 -4.00 21.94
N LEU A 63 6.51 -4.02 20.78
CA LEU A 63 5.28 -3.28 20.48
C LEU A 63 5.46 -1.76 20.34
N HIS A 64 6.68 -1.26 20.18
CA HIS A 64 6.90 0.15 19.87
C HIS A 64 6.49 0.44 18.43
N TRP A 65 5.87 1.62 18.23
CA TRP A 65 5.40 2.05 16.93
C TRP A 65 6.34 3.08 16.29
N TYR A 66 6.64 2.85 15.02
CA TYR A 66 7.37 3.77 14.16
C TYR A 66 6.50 4.10 12.96
N CYS A 67 6.26 5.38 12.70
CA CYS A 67 5.48 5.82 11.55
C CYS A 67 6.23 6.94 10.84
N ARG A 68 6.31 6.86 9.52
CA ARG A 68 6.91 7.87 8.66
C ARG A 68 6.12 8.03 7.38
N GLN A 69 6.08 9.25 6.88
CA GLN A 69 5.38 9.56 5.65
C GLN A 69 6.21 10.46 4.75
N LYS A 70 5.91 10.42 3.46
CA LYS A 70 6.52 11.26 2.43
C LYS A 70 5.47 11.75 1.47
N LYS A 71 5.47 13.07 1.22
CA LYS A 71 4.68 13.68 0.15
C LYS A 71 5.39 13.42 -1.18
N LEU A 72 4.62 12.99 -2.18
CA LEU A 72 5.08 12.72 -3.53
C LEU A 72 4.99 13.98 -4.38
N ALA A 73 5.90 14.13 -5.31
CA ALA A 73 5.86 15.23 -6.28
C ALA A 73 4.69 15.03 -7.29
N VAL A 74 4.39 13.77 -7.61
CA VAL A 74 3.32 13.40 -8.54
C VAL A 74 2.45 12.33 -7.89
N PRO A 75 1.11 12.47 -7.89
CA PRO A 75 0.19 11.47 -7.36
C PRO A 75 0.35 10.12 -8.07
N THR A 76 0.23 9.02 -7.32
CA THR A 76 0.41 7.67 -7.84
C THR A 76 -0.63 6.68 -7.33
N CYS A 77 -0.94 5.66 -8.15
CA CYS A 77 -1.59 4.41 -7.74
C CYS A 77 -0.75 3.19 -8.16
N SER A 78 0.53 3.39 -8.52
CA SER A 78 1.44 2.29 -8.85
C SER A 78 1.91 1.57 -7.59
N SER A 79 1.68 0.25 -7.53
CA SER A 79 2.09 -0.60 -6.43
C SER A 79 3.62 -0.61 -6.24
N ALA A 80 4.38 -0.59 -7.34
CA ALA A 80 5.83 -0.57 -7.30
C ALA A 80 6.39 0.74 -6.72
N GLU A 81 5.79 1.87 -7.10
CA GLU A 81 6.21 3.19 -6.61
C GLU A 81 5.90 3.36 -5.12
N ILE A 82 4.70 2.95 -4.70
CA ILE A 82 4.29 2.98 -3.29
C ILE A 82 5.21 2.11 -2.44
N ALA A 83 5.48 0.86 -2.88
CA ALA A 83 6.36 -0.05 -2.17
C ALA A 83 7.80 0.49 -2.07
N GLY A 84 8.33 1.06 -3.16
CA GLY A 84 9.65 1.66 -3.19
C GLY A 84 9.80 2.82 -2.22
N VAL A 85 8.83 3.75 -2.23
CA VAL A 85 8.82 4.89 -1.30
C VAL A 85 8.69 4.44 0.15
N ALA A 86 7.81 3.48 0.44
CA ALA A 86 7.63 2.93 1.78
C ALA A 86 8.90 2.24 2.29
N PHE A 87 9.60 1.50 1.42
CA PHE A 87 10.85 0.85 1.75
C PHE A 87 11.99 1.86 2.01
N ASP A 88 12.10 2.91 1.20
CA ASP A 88 13.06 3.99 1.42
C ASP A 88 12.82 4.71 2.75
N LEU A 89 11.56 4.95 3.11
CA LEU A 89 11.17 5.54 4.40
C LEU A 89 11.57 4.63 5.55
N PHE A 90 11.28 3.34 5.44
CA PHE A 90 11.67 2.34 6.43
C PHE A 90 13.18 2.34 6.64
N ARG A 91 13.97 2.16 5.60
CA ARG A 91 15.43 2.09 5.68
C ARG A 91 16.09 3.33 6.30
N ARG A 92 15.50 4.50 6.09
CA ARG A 92 16.02 5.76 6.63
C ARG A 92 15.66 6.00 8.09
N SER A 93 14.62 5.36 8.59
CA SER A 93 14.05 5.70 9.89
C SER A 93 14.03 4.56 10.90
N TYR A 94 14.14 3.31 10.47
CA TYR A 94 14.13 2.16 11.37
C TYR A 94 15.58 1.69 11.65
N PRO A 95 16.03 1.75 12.92
CA PRO A 95 17.44 1.49 13.26
C PRO A 95 17.80 0.00 13.40
N TRP A 96 16.86 -0.92 13.11
CA TRP A 96 17.04 -2.36 13.31
C TRP A 96 17.50 -2.77 14.73
N THR A 97 17.02 -2.06 15.75
CA THR A 97 17.28 -2.42 17.15
C THR A 97 16.57 -3.72 17.57
N LEU A 98 15.40 -3.96 16.99
CA LEU A 98 14.57 -5.13 17.27
C LEU A 98 13.98 -5.67 15.94
N PRO A 99 13.61 -6.96 15.89
CA PRO A 99 12.84 -7.48 14.76
C PRO A 99 11.49 -6.80 14.62
N VAL A 100 10.97 -6.78 13.38
CA VAL A 100 9.66 -6.19 13.07
C VAL A 100 8.58 -7.25 13.14
N ARG A 101 7.54 -7.02 13.96
CA ARG A 101 6.41 -7.93 14.15
C ARG A 101 5.23 -7.60 13.24
N SER A 102 4.98 -6.32 12.98
CA SER A 102 3.89 -5.87 12.11
C SER A 102 4.35 -4.72 11.24
N ILE A 103 3.84 -4.67 10.02
CA ILE A 103 4.15 -3.62 9.06
C ILE A 103 2.91 -3.20 8.31
N GLY A 104 2.80 -1.92 7.99
CA GLY A 104 1.70 -1.35 7.25
C GLY A 104 2.13 -0.31 6.24
N VAL A 105 1.33 -0.18 5.19
CA VAL A 105 1.45 0.86 4.14
C VAL A 105 0.13 1.57 3.99
N ARG A 106 0.18 2.89 3.81
CA ARG A 106 -0.99 3.72 3.55
C ARG A 106 -0.69 4.71 2.44
N GLY A 107 -1.61 4.82 1.48
CA GLY A 107 -1.71 5.95 0.57
C GLY A 107 -2.70 6.97 1.14
N ALA A 108 -2.25 8.19 1.36
CA ALA A 108 -3.05 9.26 1.95
C ALA A 108 -3.13 10.48 1.02
N ASP A 109 -3.97 11.45 1.42
CA ASP A 109 -4.29 12.64 0.63
C ASP A 109 -4.68 12.25 -0.80
N LEU A 110 -5.78 11.46 -0.89
CA LEU A 110 -6.26 10.92 -2.15
C LEU A 110 -6.79 12.04 -3.03
N VAL A 111 -6.43 11.98 -4.29
CA VAL A 111 -6.94 12.83 -5.37
C VAL A 111 -7.60 11.97 -6.44
N ASP A 112 -8.56 12.53 -7.17
CA ASP A 112 -9.20 11.86 -8.28
C ASP A 112 -8.16 11.54 -9.38
N ALA A 113 -8.19 10.29 -9.89
CA ALA A 113 -7.26 9.82 -10.91
C ALA A 113 -7.43 10.54 -12.26
N THR A 114 -8.60 11.18 -12.50
CA THR A 114 -8.91 11.92 -13.73
C THR A 114 -8.38 13.35 -13.70
N ILE A 115 -7.98 13.86 -12.54
CA ILE A 115 -7.38 15.21 -12.48
C ILE A 115 -6.08 15.20 -13.27
N GLY A 116 -6.05 16.02 -14.33
CA GLY A 116 -4.86 16.19 -15.15
C GLY A 116 -3.67 16.62 -14.30
N ILE A 117 -2.70 15.75 -14.18
CA ILE A 117 -1.47 16.04 -13.46
C ILE A 117 -0.56 16.76 -14.43
N GLN A 118 -0.11 17.95 -14.06
CA GLN A 118 0.94 18.63 -14.81
C GLN A 118 2.22 17.81 -14.68
N THR A 119 2.52 17.06 -15.73
CA THR A 119 3.73 16.23 -15.79
C THR A 119 4.93 17.13 -16.02
N SER A 120 6.02 16.87 -15.28
CA SER A 120 7.30 17.53 -15.54
C SER A 120 7.89 17.01 -16.85
N LEU A 121 8.37 17.91 -17.71
CA LEU A 121 9.07 17.55 -18.97
C LEU A 121 10.29 16.64 -18.77
N PHE A 122 10.74 16.46 -17.55
CA PHE A 122 11.93 15.68 -17.18
C PHE A 122 11.60 14.34 -16.49
N ASP A 123 10.32 14.03 -16.28
CA ASP A 123 9.94 12.83 -15.55
C ASP A 123 9.73 11.63 -16.51
N ASN A 124 10.01 10.47 -15.98
CA ASN A 124 9.97 9.17 -16.67
C ASN A 124 8.51 8.70 -16.88
N ASP A 125 7.66 9.60 -17.40
CA ASP A 125 6.21 9.43 -17.56
C ASP A 125 5.84 8.16 -18.32
N ARG A 126 6.63 7.81 -19.36
CA ARG A 126 6.41 6.56 -20.11
C ARG A 126 6.57 5.32 -19.24
N ARG A 127 7.60 5.30 -18.39
CA ARG A 127 7.86 4.18 -17.49
C ARG A 127 6.79 4.06 -16.41
N ARG A 128 6.37 5.19 -15.86
CA ARG A 128 5.30 5.27 -14.85
C ARG A 128 3.96 4.79 -15.43
N SER A 129 3.58 5.29 -16.60
CA SER A 129 2.38 4.84 -17.31
C SER A 129 2.41 3.34 -17.61
N ALA A 130 3.55 2.80 -18.03
CA ALA A 130 3.71 1.36 -18.26
C ALA A 130 3.51 0.55 -16.97
N TRP A 131 4.04 0.98 -15.83
CA TRP A 131 3.81 0.31 -14.55
C TRP A 131 2.34 0.36 -14.12
N GLU A 132 1.66 1.49 -14.29
CA GLU A 132 0.22 1.60 -14.00
C GLU A 132 -0.60 0.66 -14.90
N GLN A 133 -0.26 0.54 -16.18
CA GLN A 133 -0.92 -0.38 -17.11
C GLN A 133 -0.70 -1.85 -16.73
N ILE A 134 0.51 -2.21 -16.31
CA ILE A 134 0.82 -3.56 -15.80
C ILE A 134 -0.02 -3.86 -14.57
N ASP A 135 -0.09 -2.94 -13.61
CA ASP A 135 -0.89 -3.11 -12.40
C ASP A 135 -2.38 -3.33 -12.74
N VAL A 136 -2.94 -2.57 -13.69
CA VAL A 136 -4.33 -2.76 -14.15
C VAL A 136 -4.54 -4.13 -14.80
N ALA A 137 -3.57 -4.59 -15.62
CA ALA A 137 -3.65 -5.92 -16.24
C ALA A 137 -3.60 -7.04 -15.19
N VAL A 138 -2.71 -6.90 -14.19
CA VAL A 138 -2.61 -7.84 -13.06
C VAL A 138 -3.90 -7.88 -12.25
N ASP A 139 -4.51 -6.73 -11.96
CA ASP A 139 -5.79 -6.67 -11.24
C ASP A 139 -6.89 -7.44 -11.98
N ARG A 140 -7.00 -7.28 -13.31
CA ARG A 140 -7.97 -8.01 -14.15
C ARG A 140 -7.75 -9.52 -14.13
N LEU A 141 -6.49 -9.95 -14.20
CA LEU A 141 -6.14 -11.36 -14.11
C LEU A 141 -6.49 -11.93 -12.74
N ARG A 142 -6.17 -11.22 -11.67
CA ARG A 142 -6.50 -11.64 -10.30
C ARG A 142 -8.00 -11.68 -10.02
N GLN A 143 -8.77 -10.76 -10.59
CA GLN A 143 -10.24 -10.79 -10.50
C GLN A 143 -10.83 -12.05 -11.18
N ARG A 144 -10.25 -12.47 -12.29
CA ARG A 144 -10.75 -13.63 -13.07
C ARG A 144 -10.27 -14.98 -12.54
N TYR A 145 -9.02 -15.06 -12.11
CA TYR A 145 -8.35 -16.32 -11.79
C TYR A 145 -7.92 -16.46 -10.32
N GLY A 146 -8.25 -15.49 -9.49
CA GLY A 146 -7.87 -15.43 -8.08
C GLY A 146 -6.57 -14.69 -7.82
N TYR A 147 -6.41 -14.21 -6.58
CA TYR A 147 -5.29 -13.34 -6.17
C TYR A 147 -3.92 -13.96 -6.42
N MET A 148 -3.79 -15.27 -6.20
CA MET A 148 -2.52 -16.00 -6.31
C MET A 148 -2.12 -16.34 -7.76
N SER A 149 -2.98 -16.05 -8.75
CA SER A 149 -2.73 -16.38 -10.17
C SER A 149 -1.54 -15.61 -10.77
N VAL A 150 -1.29 -14.39 -10.29
CA VAL A 150 -0.16 -13.56 -10.70
C VAL A 150 0.52 -13.02 -9.46
N ARG A 151 1.80 -13.35 -9.28
CA ARG A 151 2.59 -12.93 -8.12
C ARG A 151 3.90 -12.29 -8.56
N ARG A 152 4.41 -11.36 -7.75
CA ARG A 152 5.77 -10.83 -7.95
C ARG A 152 6.80 -11.87 -7.55
N ALA A 153 7.89 -11.98 -8.29
CA ALA A 153 8.96 -12.92 -7.97
C ALA A 153 9.50 -12.77 -6.54
N ILE A 154 9.56 -11.54 -6.03
CA ILE A 154 10.01 -11.27 -4.65
C ILE A 154 9.13 -12.00 -3.61
N THR A 155 7.85 -12.21 -3.86
CA THR A 155 6.96 -12.92 -2.93
C THR A 155 7.17 -14.44 -2.93
N MET A 156 8.02 -14.94 -3.83
CA MET A 156 8.39 -16.36 -3.91
C MET A 156 9.68 -16.67 -3.17
N SER A 157 10.42 -15.66 -2.71
CA SER A 157 11.68 -15.85 -1.97
C SER A 157 11.46 -16.44 -0.58
N ASP A 158 10.29 -16.18 0.04
CA ASP A 158 9.90 -16.75 1.32
C ASP A 158 8.44 -17.21 1.25
N PRO A 159 8.16 -18.54 1.27
CA PRO A 159 6.80 -19.07 1.21
C PRO A 159 5.93 -18.66 2.41
N ALA A 160 6.50 -18.52 3.61
CA ALA A 160 5.74 -18.18 4.81
C ALA A 160 5.21 -16.75 4.76
N LEU A 161 6.03 -15.81 4.29
CA LEU A 161 5.64 -14.41 4.12
C LEU A 161 4.84 -14.19 2.83
N GLY A 162 5.26 -14.84 1.75
CA GLY A 162 4.68 -14.64 0.43
C GLY A 162 3.29 -15.25 0.21
N CYS A 163 2.84 -16.18 1.05
CA CYS A 163 1.51 -16.77 0.98
C CYS A 163 0.42 -15.95 1.69
N ILE A 164 0.77 -14.86 2.36
CA ILE A 164 -0.20 -13.95 2.96
C ILE A 164 -1.07 -13.35 1.87
N ASN A 165 -2.41 -13.42 2.03
CA ASN A 165 -3.35 -12.74 1.16
C ASN A 165 -3.83 -11.45 1.83
N PRO A 166 -3.28 -10.29 1.48
CA PRO A 166 -3.64 -9.04 2.15
C PRO A 166 -5.09 -8.59 1.92
N LYS A 167 -5.83 -9.24 1.01
CA LYS A 167 -7.24 -8.95 0.78
C LYS A 167 -8.14 -9.69 1.77
N ASP A 168 -7.82 -10.91 2.12
CA ASP A 168 -8.66 -11.76 2.98
C ASP A 168 -8.43 -11.44 4.46
N ASP A 169 -7.22 -11.02 4.83
CA ASP A 169 -6.87 -10.64 6.20
C ASP A 169 -7.33 -9.22 6.58
N HIS A 170 -8.05 -8.53 5.67
CA HIS A 170 -8.51 -7.18 5.92
C HIS A 170 -9.80 -7.20 6.74
N THR A 171 -9.68 -7.09 8.06
CA THR A 171 -10.81 -6.81 8.95
C THR A 171 -11.28 -5.38 8.67
N VAL A 172 -12.35 -5.25 7.90
CA VAL A 172 -13.07 -3.98 7.79
C VAL A 172 -13.72 -3.75 9.16
N HIS A 173 -13.19 -2.81 9.94
CA HIS A 173 -13.91 -2.35 11.12
C HIS A 173 -15.23 -1.75 10.65
N PRO A 174 -16.41 -2.28 11.06
CA PRO A 174 -17.67 -1.69 10.67
C PRO A 174 -17.69 -0.25 11.14
N ILE A 175 -18.04 0.64 10.23
CA ILE A 175 -18.36 2.03 10.54
C ILE A 175 -19.50 1.98 11.52
N GLY A 176 -19.28 2.25 12.80
CA GLY A 176 -20.37 2.30 13.75
C GLY A 176 -20.12 1.87 15.18
N TYR A 177 -18.91 1.57 15.59
CA TYR A 177 -18.68 1.18 17.00
C TYR A 177 -18.71 2.37 18.00
N PHE A 178 -18.83 3.61 17.53
CA PHE A 178 -18.98 4.83 18.34
C PHE A 178 -20.01 5.80 17.73
N ALA A 179 -21.21 5.31 17.43
CA ALA A 179 -22.39 6.13 17.24
C ALA A 179 -23.34 5.85 18.43
N GLY A 180 -22.98 6.39 19.57
CA GLY A 180 -23.79 6.54 20.76
C GLY A 180 -23.75 7.99 21.17
#